data_4120628ba11cd732f0d014322bdeb4ae
#
_entry.id   4120628ba11cd732f0d014322bdeb4ae
#
_cell.length_a   1.000
_cell.length_b   1.000
_cell.length_c   1.000
_cell.angle_alpha   90.00
_cell.angle_beta   90.00
_cell.angle_gamma   90.00
#
_symmetry.space_group_name_H-M   'P 1'
#
loop_
_entity.id
_entity.type
_entity.pdbx_description
1 polymer ?
#
loop_
_entity_poly.entity_id
_entity_poly.type
_entity_poly.pdbx_seq_one_letter_code
_entity_poly.pdbx_strand_id
1 'polypeptide(L)'
;MSTITIDGGSGVGKGTISKALAKQLNYQLIDSGAMYRTVAYFLHLNNTEPKSVKTQDLKSIQFFYENSVLQVKTNTQIVQVEELPIRTQENSQKTSKFAVKPIIREHITKQIRDIMKEGGFVLEGRDAGSVIFPQAEVKFYIECPIEIRAKRRLEDYKKKGILYTQEEVIQELEERDHRDMN
;
A
#
# COMPACT_ATOMS: atom_id res chain seq x y z
N MET A 1 6.55 8.26 21.20
CA MET A 1 5.24 8.51 20.54
C MET A 1 4.65 7.17 20.14
N SER A 2 3.31 7.03 20.24
CA SER A 2 2.63 5.76 19.93
C SER A 2 2.61 5.46 18.44
N THR A 3 2.50 4.18 18.11
CA THR A 3 2.26 3.70 16.75
C THR A 3 0.83 3.22 16.62
N ILE A 4 0.15 3.63 15.56
CA ILE A 4 -1.23 3.26 15.25
C ILE A 4 -1.24 2.51 13.94
N THR A 5 -1.93 1.36 13.88
CA THR A 5 -2.13 0.62 12.63
C THR A 5 -3.59 0.63 12.22
N ILE A 6 -3.84 0.74 10.92
CA ILE A 6 -5.19 0.74 10.32
C ILE A 6 -5.22 -0.26 9.18
N ASP A 7 -5.89 -1.37 9.42
CA ASP A 7 -6.06 -2.45 8.45
C ASP A 7 -7.49 -2.53 7.91
N GLY A 8 -7.69 -3.29 6.85
CA GLY A 8 -9.01 -3.54 6.24
C GLY A 8 -8.94 -3.77 4.74
N GLY A 9 -10.02 -4.22 4.14
CA GLY A 9 -10.14 -4.57 2.73
C GLY A 9 -9.92 -3.42 1.74
N SER A 10 -9.97 -3.73 0.46
CA SER A 10 -9.87 -2.72 -0.60
C SER A 10 -11.11 -1.82 -0.63
N GLY A 11 -10.94 -0.50 -0.73
CA GLY A 11 -12.05 0.45 -0.87
C GLY A 11 -12.87 0.73 0.40
N VAL A 12 -12.47 0.23 1.59
CA VAL A 12 -13.18 0.48 2.86
C VAL A 12 -13.05 1.92 3.38
N GLY A 13 -12.14 2.72 2.82
CA GLY A 13 -11.94 4.12 3.24
C GLY A 13 -10.72 4.35 4.15
N LYS A 14 -9.85 3.36 4.33
CA LYS A 14 -8.63 3.49 5.16
C LYS A 14 -7.86 4.76 4.91
N GLY A 15 -7.48 5.03 3.65
CA GLY A 15 -6.66 6.19 3.31
C GLY A 15 -7.24 7.52 3.74
N THR A 16 -8.56 7.68 3.71
CA THR A 16 -9.23 8.89 4.20
C THR A 16 -9.11 9.01 5.71
N ILE A 17 -9.38 7.91 6.42
CA ILE A 17 -9.32 7.87 7.89
C ILE A 17 -7.88 8.02 8.37
N SER A 18 -6.95 7.29 7.77
CA SER A 18 -5.52 7.32 8.14
C SER A 18 -4.91 8.71 7.96
N LYS A 19 -5.23 9.39 6.86
CA LYS A 19 -4.78 10.77 6.60
C LYS A 19 -5.36 11.75 7.62
N ALA A 20 -6.65 11.66 7.91
CA ALA A 20 -7.31 12.52 8.89
C ALA A 20 -6.72 12.32 10.29
N LEU A 21 -6.54 11.06 10.71
CA LEU A 21 -5.99 10.70 12.02
C LEU A 21 -4.53 11.17 12.16
N ALA A 22 -3.70 10.89 11.17
CA ALA A 22 -2.30 11.33 11.17
C ALA A 22 -2.18 12.85 11.30
N LYS A 23 -2.99 13.58 10.53
CA LYS A 23 -3.04 15.05 10.61
C LYS A 23 -3.48 15.54 12.00
N GLN A 24 -4.52 14.95 12.57
CA GLN A 24 -5.06 15.35 13.88
C GLN A 24 -4.06 15.10 15.01
N LEU A 25 -3.28 14.02 14.95
CA LEU A 25 -2.29 13.66 15.95
C LEU A 25 -0.91 14.29 15.69
N ASN A 26 -0.72 14.99 14.58
CA ASN A 26 0.58 15.44 14.08
C ASN A 26 1.57 14.26 13.93
N TYR A 27 1.06 13.13 13.43
CA TYR A 27 1.82 11.92 13.13
C TYR A 27 2.11 11.84 11.63
N GLN A 28 3.13 11.08 11.28
CA GLN A 28 3.41 10.74 9.88
C GLN A 28 2.56 9.55 9.43
N LEU A 29 2.16 9.55 8.15
CA LEU A 29 1.37 8.47 7.57
C LEU A 29 2.26 7.58 6.69
N ILE A 30 2.28 6.28 6.94
CA ILE A 30 2.84 5.28 6.03
C ILE A 30 1.70 4.52 5.34
N ASP A 31 1.54 4.70 4.03
CA ASP A 31 0.72 3.84 3.16
C ASP A 31 1.59 2.66 2.68
N SER A 32 1.50 1.51 3.37
CA SER A 32 2.24 0.31 2.96
C SER A 32 1.87 -0.13 1.55
N GLY A 33 0.60 0.04 1.17
CA GLY A 33 0.14 -0.25 -0.19
C GLY A 33 0.80 0.65 -1.25
N ALA A 34 1.14 1.89 -0.94
CA ALA A 34 1.93 2.74 -1.83
C ALA A 34 3.36 2.21 -1.97
N MET A 35 3.99 1.74 -0.89
CA MET A 35 5.33 1.14 -0.94
C MET A 35 5.34 -0.14 -1.79
N TYR A 36 4.36 -1.03 -1.62
CA TYR A 36 4.21 -2.22 -2.48
C TYR A 36 4.03 -1.85 -3.95
N ARG A 37 3.20 -0.85 -4.25
CA ARG A 37 2.99 -0.35 -5.63
C ARG A 37 4.25 0.26 -6.22
N THR A 38 5.04 0.94 -5.42
CA THR A 38 6.32 1.53 -5.85
C THR A 38 7.34 0.45 -6.18
N VAL A 39 7.48 -0.57 -5.34
CA VAL A 39 8.36 -1.71 -5.62
C VAL A 39 7.93 -2.41 -6.91
N ALA A 40 6.65 -2.72 -7.08
CA ALA A 40 6.13 -3.35 -8.28
C ALA A 40 6.39 -2.51 -9.54
N TYR A 41 6.23 -1.19 -9.43
CA TYR A 41 6.48 -0.24 -10.52
C TYR A 41 7.94 -0.28 -10.99
N PHE A 42 8.90 -0.17 -10.07
CA PHE A 42 10.33 -0.18 -10.43
C PHE A 42 10.81 -1.55 -10.90
N LEU A 43 10.33 -2.64 -10.30
CA LEU A 43 10.64 -3.99 -10.79
C LEU A 43 10.13 -4.18 -12.22
N HIS A 44 8.93 -3.69 -12.52
CA HIS A 44 8.38 -3.77 -13.87
C HIS A 44 9.17 -2.91 -14.87
N LEU A 45 9.54 -1.68 -14.52
CA LEU A 45 10.39 -0.84 -15.37
C LEU A 45 11.73 -1.50 -15.71
N ASN A 46 12.24 -2.32 -14.80
CA ASN A 46 13.47 -3.10 -15.01
C ASN A 46 13.22 -4.47 -15.66
N ASN A 47 12.02 -4.72 -16.22
CA ASN A 47 11.61 -5.98 -16.83
C ASN A 47 11.78 -7.19 -15.90
N THR A 48 11.66 -7.00 -14.58
CA THR A 48 11.76 -8.07 -13.60
C THR A 48 10.39 -8.71 -13.41
N GLU A 49 10.31 -10.02 -13.67
CA GLU A 49 9.08 -10.79 -13.45
C GLU A 49 8.96 -11.25 -11.99
N PRO A 50 7.72 -11.45 -11.45
CA PRO A 50 7.53 -11.86 -10.05
C PRO A 50 8.25 -13.17 -9.67
N LYS A 51 8.48 -14.06 -10.63
CA LYS A 51 9.16 -15.34 -10.41
C LYS A 51 10.68 -15.22 -10.32
N SER A 52 11.25 -14.14 -10.83
CA SER A 52 12.70 -13.94 -10.96
C SER A 52 13.27 -12.89 -10.01
N VAL A 53 12.45 -12.30 -9.14
CA VAL A 53 12.89 -11.26 -8.19
C VAL A 53 13.98 -11.80 -7.27
N LYS A 54 15.09 -11.06 -7.20
CA LYS A 54 16.25 -11.34 -6.35
C LYS A 54 16.43 -10.22 -5.32
N THR A 55 17.14 -10.53 -4.24
CA THR A 55 17.49 -9.53 -3.22
C THR A 55 18.20 -8.30 -3.81
N GLN A 56 19.00 -8.50 -4.85
CA GLN A 56 19.74 -7.42 -5.50
C GLN A 56 18.82 -6.39 -6.19
N ASP A 57 17.73 -6.87 -6.78
CA ASP A 57 16.73 -6.00 -7.44
C ASP A 57 16.06 -5.07 -6.44
N LEU A 58 15.88 -5.54 -5.20
CA LEU A 58 15.24 -4.80 -4.12
C LEU A 58 16.20 -3.85 -3.38
N LYS A 59 17.49 -4.17 -3.31
CA LYS A 59 18.49 -3.33 -2.61
C LYS A 59 18.55 -1.90 -3.14
N SER A 60 18.25 -1.72 -4.42
CA SER A 60 18.22 -0.40 -5.06
C SER A 60 16.96 0.42 -4.73
N ILE A 61 15.93 -0.18 -4.14
CA ILE A 61 14.66 0.49 -3.84
C ILE A 61 14.59 0.73 -2.33
N GLN A 62 14.91 1.95 -1.90
CA GLN A 62 14.97 2.32 -0.49
C GLN A 62 14.01 3.47 -0.20
N PHE A 63 13.20 3.30 0.84
CA PHE A 63 12.27 4.32 1.29
C PHE A 63 12.81 5.08 2.49
N PHE A 64 12.50 6.36 2.57
CA PHE A 64 12.81 7.20 3.70
C PHE A 64 11.83 8.39 3.75
N TYR A 65 11.75 9.04 4.90
CA TYR A 65 11.00 10.27 5.04
C TYR A 65 11.92 11.48 4.99
N GLU A 66 11.54 12.48 4.22
CA GLU A 66 12.18 13.78 4.19
C GLU A 66 11.10 14.87 4.17
N ASN A 67 11.16 15.80 5.13
CA ASN A 67 10.15 16.87 5.29
C ASN A 67 8.71 16.34 5.37
N SER A 68 8.49 15.24 6.10
CA SER A 68 7.20 14.56 6.25
C SER A 68 6.61 14.00 4.94
N VAL A 69 7.43 13.82 3.91
CA VAL A 69 7.04 13.23 2.63
C VAL A 69 7.80 11.91 2.43
N LEU A 70 7.08 10.87 2.03
CA LEU A 70 7.68 9.57 1.71
C LEU A 70 8.42 9.66 0.38
N GLN A 71 9.73 9.44 0.44
CA GLN A 71 10.63 9.39 -0.70
C GLN A 71 11.01 7.95 -1.02
N VAL A 72 11.36 7.71 -2.27
CA VAL A 72 12.02 6.47 -2.70
C VAL A 72 13.32 6.80 -3.43
N LYS A 73 14.39 6.17 -3.00
CA LYS A 73 15.71 6.20 -3.67
C LYS A 73 15.88 4.93 -4.49
N THR A 74 16.27 5.12 -5.74
CA THR A 74 16.69 4.04 -6.65
C THR A 74 18.15 4.23 -7.05
N ASN A 75 18.69 3.38 -7.90
CA ASN A 75 20.05 3.56 -8.45
C ASN A 75 20.22 4.84 -9.28
N THR A 76 19.11 5.37 -9.84
CA THR A 76 19.15 6.46 -10.83
C THR A 76 18.53 7.76 -10.33
N GLN A 77 17.68 7.70 -9.30
CA GLN A 77 16.92 8.87 -8.86
C GLN A 77 16.44 8.77 -7.42
N ILE A 78 16.09 9.94 -6.87
CA ILE A 78 15.27 10.09 -5.66
C ILE A 78 14.01 10.82 -6.10
N VAL A 79 12.84 10.31 -5.71
CA VAL A 79 11.55 10.86 -6.12
C VAL A 79 10.51 10.67 -5.01
N GLN A 80 9.57 11.62 -4.90
CA GLN A 80 8.45 11.48 -3.99
C GLN A 80 7.52 10.36 -4.47
N VAL A 81 7.13 9.48 -3.56
CA VAL A 81 6.25 8.34 -3.90
C VAL A 81 4.91 8.80 -4.48
N GLU A 82 4.42 9.97 -4.05
CA GLU A 82 3.16 10.54 -4.54
C GLU A 82 3.23 11.01 -6.00
N GLU A 83 4.41 11.33 -6.51
CA GLU A 83 4.64 11.78 -7.89
C GLU A 83 4.68 10.61 -8.90
N LEU A 84 4.86 9.39 -8.40
CA LEU A 84 4.93 8.20 -9.26
C LEU A 84 3.55 7.77 -9.75
N PRO A 85 3.41 7.30 -11.00
CA PRO A 85 2.14 6.81 -11.56
C PRO A 85 1.78 5.39 -11.04
N ILE A 86 1.90 5.19 -9.72
CA ILE A 86 1.73 3.87 -9.07
C ILE A 86 0.27 3.48 -8.85
N ARG A 87 -0.69 4.41 -9.06
CA ARG A 87 -2.12 4.17 -8.79
C ARG A 87 -2.92 3.84 -10.06
N THR A 88 -2.25 3.34 -11.10
CA THR A 88 -2.90 2.83 -12.31
C THR A 88 -3.48 1.44 -12.07
N GLN A 89 -4.47 1.05 -12.88
CA GLN A 89 -5.06 -0.29 -12.83
C GLN A 89 -4.01 -1.36 -13.15
N GLU A 90 -3.21 -1.13 -14.20
CA GLU A 90 -2.13 -2.01 -14.60
C GLU A 90 -1.12 -2.26 -13.46
N ASN A 91 -0.61 -1.18 -12.84
CA ASN A 91 0.31 -1.32 -11.73
C ASN A 91 -0.33 -2.01 -10.51
N SER A 92 -1.63 -1.78 -10.27
CA SER A 92 -2.35 -2.45 -9.19
C SER A 92 -2.45 -3.96 -9.40
N GLN A 93 -2.68 -4.42 -10.63
CA GLN A 93 -2.67 -5.84 -10.98
C GLN A 93 -1.28 -6.47 -10.84
N LYS A 94 -0.22 -5.76 -11.26
CA LYS A 94 1.16 -6.19 -11.07
C LYS A 94 1.52 -6.26 -9.59
N THR A 95 1.14 -5.24 -8.82
CA THR A 95 1.40 -5.18 -7.38
C THR A 95 0.89 -6.44 -6.67
N SER A 96 -0.32 -6.90 -6.96
CA SER A 96 -0.86 -8.09 -6.30
C SER A 96 -0.06 -9.36 -6.59
N LYS A 97 0.57 -9.47 -7.78
CA LYS A 97 1.45 -10.59 -8.14
C LYS A 97 2.82 -10.53 -7.43
N PHE A 98 3.33 -9.33 -7.18
CA PHE A 98 4.58 -9.11 -6.46
C PHE A 98 4.39 -9.22 -4.94
N ALA A 99 3.30 -8.69 -4.40
CA ALA A 99 3.05 -8.59 -2.96
C ALA A 99 2.94 -9.95 -2.23
N VAL A 100 2.62 -11.03 -2.94
CA VAL A 100 2.61 -12.40 -2.38
C VAL A 100 4.01 -13.00 -2.25
N LYS A 101 5.07 -12.34 -2.75
CA LYS A 101 6.43 -12.86 -2.70
C LYS A 101 7.07 -12.59 -1.33
N PRO A 102 7.51 -13.62 -0.59
CA PRO A 102 8.11 -13.42 0.74
C PRO A 102 9.26 -12.43 0.74
N ILE A 103 10.16 -12.51 -0.25
CA ILE A 103 11.33 -11.61 -0.37
C ILE A 103 10.91 -10.12 -0.47
N ILE A 104 9.81 -9.82 -1.14
CA ILE A 104 9.29 -8.45 -1.25
C ILE A 104 8.66 -8.01 0.06
N ARG A 105 7.87 -8.90 0.68
CA ARG A 105 7.23 -8.64 1.97
C ARG A 105 8.27 -8.36 3.07
N GLU A 106 9.29 -9.19 3.16
CA GLU A 106 10.41 -9.00 4.10
C GLU A 106 11.13 -7.68 3.88
N HIS A 107 11.44 -7.35 2.62
CA HIS A 107 12.09 -6.10 2.26
C HIS A 107 11.27 -4.87 2.68
N ILE A 108 9.99 -4.83 2.34
CA ILE A 108 9.09 -3.71 2.67
C ILE A 108 8.85 -3.64 4.18
N THR A 109 8.57 -4.77 4.84
CA THR A 109 8.37 -4.82 6.30
C THR A 109 9.58 -4.29 7.05
N LYS A 110 10.80 -4.69 6.63
CA LYS A 110 12.03 -4.19 7.24
C LYS A 110 12.12 -2.67 7.10
N GLN A 111 11.90 -2.13 5.91
CA GLN A 111 11.99 -0.68 5.69
C GLN A 111 10.93 0.10 6.47
N ILE A 112 9.68 -0.39 6.53
CA ILE A 112 8.64 0.23 7.36
C ILE A 112 9.08 0.26 8.82
N ARG A 113 9.56 -0.86 9.36
CA ARG A 113 10.03 -0.93 10.75
C ARG A 113 11.20 0.01 11.00
N ASP A 114 12.14 0.12 10.06
CA ASP A 114 13.27 1.03 10.17
C ASP A 114 12.84 2.51 10.18
N ILE A 115 11.86 2.89 9.35
CA ILE A 115 11.30 4.23 9.32
C ILE A 115 10.55 4.56 10.63
N MET A 116 9.80 3.58 11.18
CA MET A 116 8.91 3.79 12.33
C MET A 116 9.59 3.68 13.69
N LYS A 117 10.90 3.49 13.77
CA LYS A 117 11.63 3.27 15.05
C LYS A 117 11.39 4.33 16.12
N GLU A 118 11.20 5.57 15.73
CA GLU A 118 11.03 6.69 16.66
C GLU A 118 9.57 6.92 17.11
N GLY A 119 8.62 6.15 16.56
CA GLY A 119 7.20 6.32 16.82
C GLY A 119 6.59 7.57 16.17
N GLY A 120 5.32 7.84 16.46
CA GLY A 120 4.60 8.99 15.87
C GLY A 120 4.12 8.71 14.44
N PHE A 121 3.71 7.46 14.18
CA PHE A 121 3.24 7.03 12.87
C PHE A 121 1.84 6.43 12.91
N VAL A 122 1.11 6.66 11.82
CA VAL A 122 -0.08 5.90 11.43
C VAL A 122 0.33 5.01 10.25
N LEU A 123 0.27 3.70 10.42
CA LEU A 123 0.57 2.72 9.37
C LEU A 123 -0.72 2.17 8.79
N GLU A 124 -0.94 2.39 7.50
CA GLU A 124 -2.08 1.84 6.75
C GLU A 124 -1.67 0.59 5.99
N GLY A 125 -2.50 -0.48 6.07
CA GLY A 125 -2.19 -1.72 5.38
C GLY A 125 -3.35 -2.70 5.25
N ARG A 126 -2.96 -3.98 5.17
CA ARG A 126 -3.84 -5.17 5.20
C ARG A 126 -3.52 -6.04 6.40
N ASP A 127 -2.26 -6.04 6.76
CA ASP A 127 -1.65 -6.83 7.82
C ASP A 127 -0.68 -5.96 8.65
N ALA A 128 -0.94 -4.66 8.67
CA ALA A 128 -0.10 -3.68 9.36
C ALA A 128 0.02 -4.00 10.85
N GLY A 129 -1.09 -4.26 11.53
CA GLY A 129 -1.13 -4.53 12.96
C GLY A 129 -0.94 -6.01 13.34
N SER A 130 -0.98 -6.94 12.39
CA SER A 130 -0.78 -8.37 12.65
C SER A 130 0.62 -8.85 12.28
N VAL A 131 1.19 -8.36 11.16
CA VAL A 131 2.46 -8.84 10.61
C VAL A 131 3.52 -7.76 10.60
N ILE A 132 3.21 -6.57 10.06
CA ILE A 132 4.25 -5.55 9.85
C ILE A 132 4.69 -4.96 11.19
N PHE A 133 3.74 -4.53 12.01
CA PHE A 133 4.00 -3.91 13.32
C PHE A 133 3.10 -4.47 14.43
N PRO A 134 3.31 -5.75 14.83
CA PRO A 134 2.45 -6.43 15.79
C PRO A 134 2.50 -5.85 17.21
N GLN A 135 3.52 -5.04 17.51
CA GLN A 135 3.67 -4.33 18.78
C GLN A 135 3.02 -2.94 18.79
N ALA A 136 2.25 -2.56 17.75
CA ALA A 136 1.54 -1.28 17.73
C ALA A 136 0.59 -1.17 18.92
N GLU A 137 0.60 -0.02 19.58
CA GLU A 137 -0.20 0.23 20.79
C GLU A 137 -1.69 0.33 20.49
N VAL A 138 -2.04 0.80 19.28
CA VAL A 138 -3.42 0.91 18.84
C VAL A 138 -3.57 0.28 17.46
N LYS A 139 -4.55 -0.61 17.33
CA LYS A 139 -4.81 -1.32 16.08
C LYS A 139 -6.29 -1.21 15.74
N PHE A 140 -6.56 -0.72 14.53
CA PHE A 140 -7.90 -0.67 13.99
C PHE A 140 -8.02 -1.62 12.80
N TYR A 141 -9.14 -2.29 12.70
CA TYR A 141 -9.54 -3.00 11.50
C TYR A 141 -10.85 -2.38 10.99
N ILE A 142 -10.83 -1.86 9.75
CA ILE A 142 -11.97 -1.17 9.15
C ILE A 142 -12.67 -2.11 8.19
N GLU A 143 -13.97 -2.29 8.41
CA GLU A 143 -14.86 -3.05 7.56
C GLU A 143 -15.86 -2.12 6.86
N CYS A 144 -16.28 -2.52 5.68
CA CYS A 144 -17.32 -1.85 4.93
C CYS A 144 -18.00 -2.88 4.01
N PRO A 145 -19.34 -2.93 3.98
CA PRO A 145 -20.06 -3.83 3.08
C PRO A 145 -19.58 -3.71 1.64
N ILE A 146 -19.50 -4.86 0.96
CA ILE A 146 -18.91 -4.92 -0.39
C ILE A 146 -19.69 -4.09 -1.39
N GLU A 147 -21.02 -4.02 -1.24
CA GLU A 147 -21.91 -3.24 -2.11
C GLU A 147 -21.60 -1.75 -2.04
N ILE A 148 -21.28 -1.24 -0.83
CA ILE A 148 -20.90 0.16 -0.62
C ILE A 148 -19.53 0.45 -1.24
N ARG A 149 -18.59 -0.48 -1.09
CA ARG A 149 -17.25 -0.38 -1.69
C ARG A 149 -17.33 -0.41 -3.21
N ALA A 150 -18.12 -1.31 -3.76
CA ALA A 150 -18.37 -1.45 -5.19
C ALA A 150 -18.98 -0.19 -5.79
N LYS A 151 -20.01 0.38 -5.12
CA LYS A 151 -20.64 1.63 -5.56
C LYS A 151 -19.62 2.78 -5.65
N ARG A 152 -18.82 2.99 -4.61
CA ARG A 152 -17.75 4.02 -4.60
C ARG A 152 -16.74 3.80 -5.73
N ARG A 153 -16.31 2.55 -5.92
CA ARG A 153 -15.36 2.18 -6.98
C ARG A 153 -15.94 2.40 -8.37
N LEU A 154 -17.22 2.08 -8.57
CA LEU A 154 -17.92 2.30 -9.83
C LEU A 154 -18.02 3.80 -10.17
N GLU A 155 -18.28 4.65 -9.17
CA GLU A 155 -18.26 6.10 -9.36
C GLU A 155 -16.87 6.61 -9.77
N ASP A 156 -15.80 6.07 -9.18
CA ASP A 156 -14.42 6.41 -9.56
C ASP A 156 -14.10 5.95 -10.99
N TYR A 157 -14.57 4.78 -11.40
CA TYR A 157 -14.41 4.29 -12.77
C TYR A 157 -15.16 5.16 -13.78
N LYS A 158 -16.41 5.54 -13.47
CA LYS A 158 -17.20 6.46 -14.32
C LYS A 158 -16.49 7.79 -14.52
N LYS A 159 -15.92 8.37 -13.47
CA LYS A 159 -15.14 9.62 -13.58
C LYS A 159 -13.92 9.49 -14.48
N LYS A 160 -13.36 8.29 -14.62
CA LYS A 160 -12.21 7.97 -15.49
C LYS A 160 -12.62 7.52 -16.89
N GLY A 161 -13.93 7.50 -17.21
CA GLY A 161 -14.44 7.02 -18.50
C GLY A 161 -14.34 5.50 -18.68
N ILE A 162 -14.18 4.75 -17.59
CA ILE A 162 -14.08 3.29 -17.61
C ILE A 162 -15.49 2.73 -17.35
N LEU A 163 -15.95 1.85 -18.25
CA LEU A 163 -17.25 1.21 -18.14
C LEU A 163 -17.11 -0.15 -17.45
N TYR A 164 -17.76 -0.28 -16.29
CA TYR A 164 -17.89 -1.52 -15.53
C TYR A 164 -19.35 -1.64 -15.04
N THR A 165 -19.82 -2.89 -14.90
CA THR A 165 -21.02 -3.19 -14.14
C THR A 165 -20.74 -3.27 -12.65
N GLN A 166 -21.76 -3.23 -11.82
CA GLN A 166 -21.58 -3.36 -10.37
C GLN A 166 -21.08 -4.76 -10.00
N GLU A 167 -21.55 -5.79 -10.70
CA GLU A 167 -21.17 -7.18 -10.53
C GLU A 167 -19.69 -7.40 -10.83
N GLU A 168 -19.18 -6.83 -11.91
CA GLU A 168 -17.76 -6.91 -12.27
C GLU A 168 -16.87 -6.23 -11.20
N VAL A 169 -17.32 -5.10 -10.66
CA VAL A 169 -16.59 -4.42 -9.58
C VAL A 169 -16.63 -5.21 -8.28
N ILE A 170 -17.75 -5.85 -7.93
CA ILE A 170 -17.85 -6.74 -6.76
C ILE A 170 -16.86 -7.90 -6.91
N GLN A 171 -16.87 -8.57 -8.05
CA GLN A 171 -15.96 -9.68 -8.33
C GLN A 171 -14.48 -9.24 -8.21
N GLU A 172 -14.12 -8.09 -8.81
CA GLU A 172 -12.75 -7.54 -8.69
C GLU A 172 -12.34 -7.32 -7.22
N LEU A 173 -13.26 -6.78 -6.40
CA LEU A 173 -13.00 -6.51 -4.99
C LEU A 173 -12.86 -7.79 -4.18
N GLU A 174 -13.70 -8.80 -4.40
CA GLU A 174 -13.64 -10.11 -3.73
C GLU A 174 -12.34 -10.85 -4.06
N GLU A 175 -12.00 -10.92 -5.34
CA GLU A 175 -10.75 -11.55 -5.78
C GLU A 175 -9.53 -10.85 -5.18
N ARG A 176 -9.58 -9.54 -5.06
CA ARG A 176 -8.50 -8.77 -4.47
C ARG A 176 -8.40 -9.01 -2.96
N ASP A 177 -9.53 -8.92 -2.25
CA ASP A 177 -9.54 -9.16 -0.80
C ASP A 177 -9.08 -10.59 -0.48
N HIS A 178 -9.48 -11.57 -1.29
CA HIS A 178 -9.00 -12.96 -1.15
C HIS A 178 -7.48 -13.07 -1.33
N ARG A 179 -6.90 -12.39 -2.33
CA ARG A 179 -5.43 -12.36 -2.52
C ARG A 179 -4.69 -11.60 -1.42
N ASP A 180 -5.30 -10.56 -0.87
CA ASP A 180 -4.68 -9.73 0.17
C ASP A 180 -4.70 -10.42 1.55
N MET A 181 -5.56 -11.45 1.74
CA MET A 181 -5.71 -12.21 3.00
C MET A 181 -4.99 -13.56 3.02
N ASN A 182 -4.59 -14.10 1.86
CA ASN A 182 -3.88 -15.38 1.72
C ASN A 182 -2.48 -15.17 1.15
#